data_851d69a684b7fc67b015f3169452e7a2
#
_entry.id   851d69a684b7fc67b015f3169452e7a2
#
_cell.length_a   1.000
_cell.length_b   1.000
_cell.length_c   1.000
_cell.angle_alpha   90.00
_cell.angle_beta   90.00
_cell.angle_gamma   90.00
#
_symmetry.space_group_name_H-M   'P 1'
#
loop_
_entity.id
_entity.type
_entity.pdbx_description
1 polymer ?
#
loop_
_entity_poly.entity_id
_entity_poly.type
_entity_poly.pdbx_seq_one_letter_code
_entity_poly.pdbx_strand_id
1 'polypeptide(L)'
;MVDSRLYSLLKVAEFGNYTRAAEQLSLTQPAVSQHIRSLEGEFKIKIFERVSNKLHITHEGETVLKYAKRILALVSNLRRELNNEKLQLCSLTIGITHTAESNAIAEALAKYANSRGGISLKIITDVAANLYDKLKNYEIDLAVVEGSTNDPDLVYLMLDSDCLVLAVAPEHPLTRKNVVTINDLKKERLILRLPDSGTRNLFISSLESQNMSISDFNVMMEINNIATIKDLIRRNLGVSVLARSTCLDELKKKKIAALPIEHFSMAREINIVYLRDFEHKSILKDIVRSYSEVKGKIESI
;
A
#
# COMPACT_ATOMS: atom_id res chain seq x y z
N MET A 1 -13.03 -19.31 -22.91
CA MET A 1 -12.04 -18.37 -23.48
C MET A 1 -12.38 -17.00 -22.92
N VAL A 2 -11.41 -16.22 -22.50
CA VAL A 2 -11.68 -14.87 -21.95
C VAL A 2 -12.00 -13.94 -23.11
N ASP A 3 -12.99 -13.07 -22.93
CA ASP A 3 -13.38 -12.08 -23.92
C ASP A 3 -12.25 -11.07 -24.16
N SER A 4 -11.68 -11.05 -25.35
CA SER A 4 -10.57 -10.16 -25.73
C SER A 4 -10.94 -8.67 -25.68
N ARG A 5 -12.25 -8.35 -25.78
CA ARG A 5 -12.76 -6.98 -25.68
C ARG A 5 -12.46 -6.36 -24.32
N LEU A 6 -12.42 -7.17 -23.24
CA LEU A 6 -12.09 -6.70 -21.89
C LEU A 6 -10.65 -6.20 -21.79
N TYR A 7 -9.70 -6.85 -22.48
CA TYR A 7 -8.32 -6.34 -22.55
C TYR A 7 -8.25 -5.00 -23.29
N SER A 8 -9.02 -4.85 -24.37
CA SER A 8 -9.11 -3.58 -25.09
C SER A 8 -9.66 -2.47 -24.20
N LEU A 9 -10.72 -2.76 -23.44
CA LEU A 9 -11.30 -1.81 -22.49
C LEU A 9 -10.26 -1.35 -21.45
N LEU A 10 -9.53 -2.28 -20.83
CA LEU A 10 -8.51 -1.94 -19.84
C LEU A 10 -7.43 -1.02 -20.44
N LYS A 11 -6.93 -1.35 -21.63
CA LYS A 11 -5.87 -0.57 -22.28
C LYS A 11 -6.33 0.80 -22.76
N VAL A 12 -7.56 0.91 -23.26
CA VAL A 12 -8.13 2.24 -23.61
C VAL A 12 -8.30 3.11 -22.37
N ALA A 13 -8.77 2.54 -21.26
CA ALA A 13 -8.89 3.26 -19.99
C ALA A 13 -7.52 3.69 -19.43
N GLU A 14 -6.49 2.83 -19.54
CA GLU A 14 -5.12 3.10 -19.06
C GLU A 14 -4.46 4.24 -19.84
N PHE A 15 -4.55 4.22 -21.17
CA PHE A 15 -3.85 5.19 -22.02
C PHE A 15 -4.66 6.42 -22.41
N GLY A 16 -5.97 6.41 -22.19
CA GLY A 16 -6.87 7.47 -22.67
C GLY A 16 -6.84 7.65 -24.19
N ASN A 17 -6.39 6.62 -24.95
CA ASN A 17 -6.13 6.71 -26.37
C ASN A 17 -6.24 5.35 -27.06
N TYR A 18 -7.10 5.27 -28.09
CA TYR A 18 -7.35 4.03 -28.84
C TYR A 18 -6.12 3.54 -29.62
N THR A 19 -5.33 4.47 -30.20
CA THR A 19 -4.15 4.12 -30.99
C THR A 19 -3.07 3.50 -30.11
N ARG A 20 -2.75 4.15 -28.96
CA ARG A 20 -1.79 3.60 -28.00
C ARG A 20 -2.23 2.27 -27.43
N ALA A 21 -3.53 2.13 -27.12
CA ALA A 21 -4.07 0.86 -26.65
C ALA A 21 -3.92 -0.24 -27.70
N ALA A 22 -4.16 0.06 -28.97
CA ALA A 22 -4.02 -0.87 -30.08
C ALA A 22 -2.54 -1.34 -30.27
N GLU A 23 -1.59 -0.42 -30.23
CA GLU A 23 -0.16 -0.71 -30.28
C GLU A 23 0.26 -1.69 -29.17
N GLN A 24 -0.18 -1.45 -27.94
CA GLN A 24 0.14 -2.31 -26.79
C GLN A 24 -0.46 -3.71 -26.88
N LEU A 25 -1.59 -3.83 -27.58
CA LEU A 25 -2.29 -5.10 -27.75
C LEU A 25 -1.88 -5.83 -29.05
N SER A 26 -0.99 -5.23 -29.86
CA SER A 26 -0.67 -5.72 -31.21
C SER A 26 -1.92 -5.87 -32.09
N LEU A 27 -2.86 -4.91 -31.97
CA LEU A 27 -4.09 -4.81 -32.73
C LEU A 27 -4.10 -3.54 -33.58
N THR A 28 -5.05 -3.45 -34.49
CA THR A 28 -5.32 -2.19 -35.20
C THR A 28 -6.26 -1.28 -34.38
N GLN A 29 -6.13 0.03 -34.53
CA GLN A 29 -7.03 0.99 -33.88
C GLN A 29 -8.52 0.73 -34.22
N PRO A 30 -8.92 0.43 -35.48
CA PRO A 30 -10.29 0.05 -35.79
C PRO A 30 -10.79 -1.18 -35.02
N ALA A 31 -9.93 -2.20 -34.82
CA ALA A 31 -10.28 -3.40 -34.04
C ALA A 31 -10.56 -3.06 -32.58
N VAL A 32 -9.69 -2.27 -31.94
CA VAL A 32 -9.91 -1.82 -30.56
C VAL A 32 -11.19 -0.97 -30.46
N SER A 33 -11.41 -0.06 -31.42
CA SER A 33 -12.65 0.75 -31.46
C SER A 33 -13.90 -0.12 -31.62
N GLN A 34 -13.83 -1.19 -32.43
CA GLN A 34 -14.92 -2.14 -32.60
C GLN A 34 -15.19 -2.94 -31.32
N HIS A 35 -14.12 -3.33 -30.57
CA HIS A 35 -14.27 -4.01 -29.30
C HIS A 35 -15.06 -3.13 -28.31
N ILE A 36 -14.72 -1.85 -28.19
CA ILE A 36 -15.43 -0.92 -27.29
C ILE A 36 -16.87 -0.72 -27.72
N ARG A 37 -17.13 -0.46 -29.03
CA ARG A 37 -18.49 -0.32 -29.55
C ARG A 37 -19.33 -1.56 -29.31
N SER A 38 -18.72 -2.75 -29.44
CA SER A 38 -19.41 -4.02 -29.20
C SER A 38 -19.83 -4.14 -27.74
N LEU A 39 -18.96 -3.78 -26.77
CA LEU A 39 -19.31 -3.74 -25.33
C LEU A 39 -20.39 -2.70 -25.05
N GLU A 40 -20.27 -1.49 -25.61
CA GLU A 40 -21.27 -0.42 -25.47
C GLU A 40 -22.64 -0.87 -25.99
N GLY A 41 -22.67 -1.55 -27.15
CA GLY A 41 -23.88 -2.09 -27.73
C GLY A 41 -24.50 -3.22 -26.92
N GLU A 42 -23.69 -4.13 -26.38
CA GLU A 42 -24.12 -5.25 -25.54
C GLU A 42 -24.75 -4.77 -24.24
N PHE A 43 -24.11 -3.81 -23.56
CA PHE A 43 -24.61 -3.25 -22.28
C PHE A 43 -25.57 -2.08 -22.45
N LYS A 44 -25.78 -1.59 -23.69
CA LYS A 44 -26.62 -0.42 -24.03
C LYS A 44 -26.23 0.85 -23.25
N ILE A 45 -24.95 1.10 -23.12
CA ILE A 45 -24.36 2.25 -22.42
C ILE A 45 -23.28 2.90 -23.27
N LYS A 46 -22.81 4.07 -22.83
CA LYS A 46 -21.54 4.65 -23.28
C LYS A 46 -20.47 4.36 -22.24
N ILE A 47 -19.35 3.79 -22.66
CA ILE A 47 -18.20 3.51 -21.77
C ILE A 47 -17.27 4.72 -21.78
N PHE A 48 -17.05 5.32 -22.96
CA PHE A 48 -16.20 6.48 -23.12
C PHE A 48 -16.95 7.62 -23.81
N GLU A 49 -16.61 8.84 -23.41
CA GLU A 49 -17.06 10.08 -24.03
C GLU A 49 -15.87 11.01 -24.33
N ARG A 50 -16.08 11.97 -25.23
CA ARG A 50 -15.08 12.99 -25.54
C ARG A 50 -15.49 14.34 -24.96
N VAL A 51 -14.69 14.84 -24.02
CA VAL A 51 -14.85 16.16 -23.43
C VAL A 51 -13.60 16.97 -23.79
N SER A 52 -13.77 18.12 -24.43
CA SER A 52 -12.66 18.98 -24.87
C SER A 52 -11.55 18.23 -25.62
N ASN A 53 -11.95 17.35 -26.55
CA ASN A 53 -11.08 16.52 -27.38
C ASN A 53 -10.24 15.47 -26.62
N LYS A 54 -10.48 15.27 -25.31
CA LYS A 54 -9.90 14.21 -24.50
C LYS A 54 -10.90 13.08 -24.27
N LEU A 55 -10.40 11.86 -24.23
CA LEU A 55 -11.22 10.69 -23.95
C LEU A 55 -11.38 10.54 -22.43
N HIS A 56 -12.62 10.52 -21.96
CA HIS A 56 -12.98 10.30 -20.57
C HIS A 56 -13.85 9.06 -20.45
N ILE A 57 -13.68 8.33 -19.34
CA ILE A 57 -14.56 7.22 -18.99
C ILE A 57 -15.83 7.78 -18.34
N THR A 58 -16.99 7.22 -18.68
CA THR A 58 -18.29 7.59 -18.08
C THR A 58 -18.45 6.88 -16.72
N HIS A 59 -19.43 7.27 -15.93
CA HIS A 59 -19.75 6.59 -14.66
C HIS A 59 -20.15 5.12 -14.88
N GLU A 60 -20.95 4.84 -15.90
CA GLU A 60 -21.29 3.48 -16.31
C GLU A 60 -20.06 2.72 -16.82
N GLY A 61 -19.17 3.42 -17.55
CA GLY A 61 -17.91 2.89 -18.03
C GLY A 61 -16.97 2.48 -16.90
N GLU A 62 -16.89 3.25 -15.80
CA GLU A 62 -16.13 2.87 -14.59
C GLU A 62 -16.65 1.57 -13.98
N THR A 63 -17.99 1.41 -13.95
CA THR A 63 -18.60 0.17 -13.48
C THR A 63 -18.19 -1.02 -14.33
N VAL A 64 -18.28 -0.91 -15.67
CA VAL A 64 -17.85 -1.99 -16.57
C VAL A 64 -16.35 -2.27 -16.43
N LEU A 65 -15.52 -1.23 -16.33
CA LEU A 65 -14.08 -1.36 -16.12
C LEU A 65 -13.75 -2.11 -14.83
N LYS A 66 -14.43 -1.81 -13.74
CA LYS A 66 -14.29 -2.51 -12.46
C LYS A 66 -14.56 -4.01 -12.60
N TYR A 67 -15.67 -4.39 -13.22
CA TYR A 67 -16.00 -5.78 -13.44
C TYR A 67 -15.09 -6.47 -14.44
N ALA A 68 -14.65 -5.78 -15.49
CA ALA A 68 -13.67 -6.29 -16.44
C ALA A 68 -12.34 -6.66 -15.75
N LYS A 69 -11.83 -5.79 -14.86
CA LYS A 69 -10.64 -6.08 -14.04
C LYS A 69 -10.83 -7.34 -13.20
N ARG A 70 -11.96 -7.46 -12.51
CA ARG A 70 -12.28 -8.63 -11.67
C ARG A 70 -12.33 -9.93 -12.47
N ILE A 71 -13.02 -9.94 -13.60
CA ILE A 71 -13.13 -11.12 -14.48
C ILE A 71 -11.74 -11.55 -14.96
N LEU A 72 -10.92 -10.62 -15.42
CA LEU A 72 -9.57 -10.92 -15.90
C LEU A 72 -8.65 -11.42 -14.78
N ALA A 73 -8.75 -10.84 -13.58
CA ALA A 73 -8.01 -11.27 -12.40
C ALA A 73 -8.41 -12.68 -11.96
N LEU A 74 -9.72 -12.97 -11.88
CA LEU A 74 -10.23 -14.31 -11.53
C LEU A 74 -9.77 -15.38 -12.53
N VAL A 75 -9.80 -15.09 -13.84
CA VAL A 75 -9.28 -16.03 -14.85
C VAL A 75 -7.77 -16.23 -14.73
N SER A 76 -7.03 -15.17 -14.41
CA SER A 76 -5.59 -15.26 -14.12
C SER A 76 -5.33 -16.14 -12.90
N ASN A 77 -6.12 -15.96 -11.83
CA ASN A 77 -6.02 -16.75 -10.60
C ASN A 77 -6.35 -18.24 -10.87
N LEU A 78 -7.44 -18.52 -11.58
CA LEU A 78 -7.76 -19.89 -11.98
C LEU A 78 -6.61 -20.57 -12.73
N ARG A 79 -6.00 -19.88 -13.70
CA ARG A 79 -4.83 -20.42 -14.42
C ARG A 79 -3.65 -20.67 -13.50
N ARG A 80 -3.42 -19.76 -12.55
CA ARG A 80 -2.37 -19.87 -11.53
C ARG A 80 -2.60 -21.09 -10.64
N GLU A 81 -3.81 -21.31 -10.15
CA GLU A 81 -4.18 -22.44 -9.31
C GLU A 81 -3.99 -23.78 -10.04
N LEU A 82 -4.52 -23.91 -11.27
CA LEU A 82 -4.34 -25.11 -12.07
C LEU A 82 -2.87 -25.41 -12.38
N ASN A 83 -2.03 -24.41 -12.56
CA ASN A 83 -0.59 -24.59 -12.73
C ASN A 83 0.09 -24.96 -11.39
N ASN A 84 -0.34 -24.34 -10.29
CA ASN A 84 0.18 -24.62 -8.94
C ASN A 84 -0.08 -26.08 -8.55
N GLU A 85 -1.29 -26.61 -8.78
CA GLU A 85 -1.62 -28.03 -8.55
C GLU A 85 -0.68 -28.96 -9.30
N LYS A 86 -0.42 -28.68 -10.60
CA LYS A 86 0.50 -29.49 -11.41
C LYS A 86 1.94 -29.46 -10.90
N LEU A 87 2.38 -28.35 -10.34
CA LEU A 87 3.75 -28.13 -9.90
C LEU A 87 3.92 -28.33 -8.38
N GLN A 88 2.85 -28.65 -7.65
CA GLN A 88 2.80 -28.68 -6.19
C GLN A 88 3.32 -27.37 -5.56
N LEU A 89 3.02 -26.25 -6.19
CA LEU A 89 3.42 -24.91 -5.77
C LEU A 89 2.21 -24.17 -5.16
N CYS A 90 2.47 -23.25 -4.26
CA CYS A 90 1.49 -22.27 -3.81
C CYS A 90 2.03 -20.87 -4.16
N SER A 91 1.33 -20.12 -5.00
CA SER A 91 1.74 -18.76 -5.38
C SER A 91 0.76 -17.74 -4.81
N LEU A 92 1.28 -16.78 -4.05
CA LEU A 92 0.50 -15.70 -3.46
C LEU A 92 1.04 -14.34 -3.89
N THR A 93 0.13 -13.41 -4.16
CA THR A 93 0.45 -12.00 -4.36
C THR A 93 0.00 -11.21 -3.13
N ILE A 94 0.95 -10.59 -2.44
CA ILE A 94 0.71 -9.85 -1.20
C ILE A 94 1.02 -8.38 -1.43
N GLY A 95 0.03 -7.50 -1.18
CA GLY A 95 0.22 -6.06 -1.15
C GLY A 95 0.73 -5.62 0.22
N ILE A 96 1.69 -4.71 0.26
CA ILE A 96 2.17 -4.12 1.52
C ILE A 96 2.25 -2.61 1.38
N THR A 97 2.05 -1.87 2.47
CA THR A 97 2.30 -0.44 2.46
C THR A 97 3.80 -0.13 2.49
N HIS A 98 4.18 1.08 2.12
CA HIS A 98 5.58 1.53 2.24
C HIS A 98 6.10 1.45 3.68
N THR A 99 5.23 1.61 4.68
CA THR A 99 5.61 1.45 6.08
C THR A 99 5.86 -0.02 6.41
N ALA A 100 4.98 -0.92 5.97
CA ALA A 100 5.13 -2.35 6.17
C ALA A 100 6.37 -2.92 5.44
N GLU A 101 6.71 -2.38 4.25
CA GLU A 101 7.94 -2.73 3.52
C GLU A 101 9.21 -2.43 4.35
N SER A 102 9.17 -1.38 5.16
CA SER A 102 10.31 -0.89 5.94
C SER A 102 10.40 -1.49 7.35
N ASN A 103 9.62 -2.53 7.65
CA ASN A 103 9.57 -3.19 8.96
C ASN A 103 9.81 -4.72 8.85
N ALA A 104 9.51 -5.46 9.91
CA ALA A 104 9.71 -6.92 10.01
C ALA A 104 8.84 -7.77 9.06
N ILE A 105 7.88 -7.19 8.35
CA ILE A 105 6.92 -7.93 7.51
C ILE A 105 7.62 -8.64 6.35
N ALA A 106 8.51 -7.94 5.63
CA ALA A 106 9.22 -8.53 4.49
C ALA A 106 10.08 -9.73 4.93
N GLU A 107 10.76 -9.62 6.08
CA GLU A 107 11.54 -10.72 6.67
C GLU A 107 10.64 -11.89 7.08
N ALA A 108 9.50 -11.61 7.71
CA ALA A 108 8.54 -12.64 8.12
C ALA A 108 7.95 -13.40 6.91
N LEU A 109 7.62 -12.70 5.83
CA LEU A 109 7.15 -13.30 4.59
C LEU A 109 8.23 -14.15 3.91
N ALA A 110 9.48 -13.67 3.89
CA ALA A 110 10.61 -14.44 3.38
C ALA A 110 10.85 -15.71 4.22
N LYS A 111 10.78 -15.61 5.55
CA LYS A 111 10.88 -16.74 6.45
C LYS A 111 9.75 -17.75 6.24
N TYR A 112 8.52 -17.28 6.08
CA TYR A 112 7.38 -18.12 5.76
C TYR A 112 7.61 -18.88 4.43
N ALA A 113 8.03 -18.19 3.37
CA ALA A 113 8.31 -18.82 2.08
C ALA A 113 9.42 -19.89 2.18
N ASN A 114 10.46 -19.62 2.95
CA ASN A 114 11.58 -20.57 3.14
C ASN A 114 11.23 -21.78 4.04
N SER A 115 10.25 -21.64 4.92
CA SER A 115 9.85 -22.72 5.85
C SER A 115 9.06 -23.84 5.20
N ARG A 116 8.48 -23.60 4.03
CA ARG A 116 7.67 -24.55 3.26
C ARG A 116 8.19 -24.61 1.83
N GLY A 117 8.59 -25.79 1.37
CA GLY A 117 8.89 -26.00 -0.05
C GLY A 117 7.67 -25.68 -0.92
N GLY A 118 7.90 -25.18 -2.14
CA GLY A 118 6.84 -24.94 -3.11
C GLY A 118 6.00 -23.68 -2.91
N ILE A 119 6.48 -22.69 -2.12
CA ILE A 119 5.82 -21.38 -1.98
C ILE A 119 6.55 -20.35 -2.83
N SER A 120 5.79 -19.61 -3.64
CA SER A 120 6.24 -18.41 -4.37
C SER A 120 5.45 -17.20 -3.89
N LEU A 121 6.13 -16.18 -3.40
CA LEU A 121 5.51 -14.92 -2.98
C LEU A 121 5.86 -13.80 -3.96
N LYS A 122 4.85 -13.10 -4.45
CA LYS A 122 4.99 -11.83 -5.14
C LYS A 122 4.56 -10.72 -4.19
N ILE A 123 5.46 -9.80 -3.88
CA ILE A 123 5.17 -8.64 -3.02
C ILE A 123 5.06 -7.41 -3.90
N ILE A 124 4.02 -6.62 -3.69
CA ILE A 124 3.83 -5.32 -4.33
C ILE A 124 3.62 -4.26 -3.26
N THR A 125 4.21 -3.09 -3.46
CA THR A 125 4.11 -1.97 -2.52
C THR A 125 3.25 -0.86 -3.11
N ASP A 126 2.27 -0.40 -2.32
CA ASP A 126 1.36 0.68 -2.74
C ASP A 126 0.78 1.38 -1.49
N VAL A 127 -0.01 2.43 -1.69
CA VAL A 127 -0.80 3.04 -0.60
C VAL A 127 -2.00 2.16 -0.23
N ALA A 128 -2.47 2.25 1.02
CA ALA A 128 -3.52 1.37 1.54
C ALA A 128 -4.80 1.40 0.69
N ALA A 129 -5.24 2.58 0.22
CA ALA A 129 -6.42 2.71 -0.63
C ALA A 129 -6.31 1.87 -1.92
N ASN A 130 -5.17 1.95 -2.61
CA ASN A 130 -4.93 1.17 -3.82
C ASN A 130 -4.86 -0.34 -3.51
N LEU A 131 -4.30 -0.72 -2.36
CA LEU A 131 -4.25 -2.13 -1.94
C LEU A 131 -5.65 -2.68 -1.66
N TYR A 132 -6.55 -1.91 -1.05
CA TYR A 132 -7.95 -2.31 -0.88
C TYR A 132 -8.66 -2.51 -2.21
N ASP A 133 -8.44 -1.60 -3.17
CA ASP A 133 -9.01 -1.76 -4.52
C ASP A 133 -8.45 -2.99 -5.25
N LYS A 134 -7.14 -3.24 -5.13
CA LYS A 134 -6.52 -4.45 -5.68
C LYS A 134 -7.07 -5.74 -5.05
N LEU A 135 -7.31 -5.77 -3.73
CA LEU A 135 -7.99 -6.90 -3.06
C LEU A 135 -9.39 -7.10 -3.65
N LYS A 136 -10.21 -6.05 -3.69
CA LYS A 136 -11.59 -6.12 -4.21
C LYS A 136 -11.66 -6.48 -5.69
N ASN A 137 -10.60 -6.26 -6.44
CA ASN A 137 -10.47 -6.65 -7.84
C ASN A 137 -9.77 -8.01 -8.03
N TYR A 138 -9.45 -8.74 -6.96
CA TYR A 138 -8.73 -10.03 -6.98
C TYR A 138 -7.35 -9.96 -7.65
N GLU A 139 -6.74 -8.78 -7.69
CA GLU A 139 -5.39 -8.56 -8.22
C GLU A 139 -4.30 -8.99 -7.23
N ILE A 140 -4.63 -8.98 -5.92
CA ILE A 140 -3.79 -9.49 -4.82
C ILE A 140 -4.62 -10.39 -3.91
N ASP A 141 -3.96 -11.32 -3.26
CA ASP A 141 -4.58 -12.31 -2.37
C ASP A 141 -4.72 -11.78 -0.93
N LEU A 142 -3.72 -11.06 -0.45
CA LEU A 142 -3.62 -10.48 0.89
C LEU A 142 -3.05 -9.07 0.82
N ALA A 143 -3.36 -8.24 1.81
CA ALA A 143 -2.65 -6.98 2.03
C ALA A 143 -2.19 -6.85 3.48
N VAL A 144 -1.04 -6.19 3.72
CA VAL A 144 -0.60 -5.77 5.05
C VAL A 144 -0.62 -4.24 5.09
N VAL A 145 -1.48 -3.71 5.93
CA VAL A 145 -1.76 -2.27 6.02
C VAL A 145 -1.87 -1.81 7.47
N GLU A 146 -1.68 -0.52 7.68
CA GLU A 146 -1.92 0.13 8.96
C GLU A 146 -3.34 0.69 9.01
N GLY A 147 -4.00 0.48 10.17
CA GLY A 147 -5.39 0.89 10.41
C GLY A 147 -6.40 -0.05 9.76
N SER A 148 -7.65 0.38 9.72
CA SER A 148 -8.77 -0.36 9.16
C SER A 148 -9.76 0.59 8.48
N THR A 149 -10.64 0.05 7.65
CA THR A 149 -11.78 0.75 7.06
C THR A 149 -13.07 0.02 7.41
N ASN A 150 -14.21 0.67 7.26
CA ASN A 150 -15.53 0.07 7.48
C ASN A 150 -16.06 -0.64 6.22
N ASP A 151 -15.18 -1.24 5.40
CA ASP A 151 -15.60 -1.96 4.20
C ASP A 151 -16.08 -3.38 4.58
N PRO A 152 -17.34 -3.74 4.30
CA PRO A 152 -17.91 -5.04 4.72
C PRO A 152 -17.33 -6.24 3.95
N ASP A 153 -16.69 -6.03 2.80
CA ASP A 153 -16.10 -7.10 2.00
C ASP A 153 -14.72 -7.50 2.52
N LEU A 154 -14.10 -6.65 3.36
CA LEU A 154 -12.76 -6.85 3.87
C LEU A 154 -12.80 -7.45 5.29
N VAL A 155 -11.87 -8.36 5.54
CA VAL A 155 -11.63 -8.96 6.86
C VAL A 155 -10.24 -8.53 7.33
N TYR A 156 -10.17 -8.10 8.58
CA TYR A 156 -8.95 -7.63 9.23
C TYR A 156 -8.50 -8.65 10.28
N LEU A 157 -7.27 -9.09 10.16
CA LEU A 157 -6.58 -9.90 11.17
C LEU A 157 -5.45 -9.06 11.74
N MET A 158 -5.61 -8.62 12.98
CA MET A 158 -4.58 -7.84 13.66
C MET A 158 -3.28 -8.66 13.77
N LEU A 159 -2.21 -8.11 13.26
CA LEU A 159 -0.87 -8.67 13.29
C LEU A 159 -0.05 -8.06 14.42
N ASP A 160 -0.15 -6.76 14.60
CA ASP A 160 0.61 -5.98 15.57
C ASP A 160 0.00 -4.59 15.80
N SER A 161 0.62 -3.82 16.69
CA SER A 161 0.39 -2.39 16.87
C SER A 161 1.68 -1.60 16.68
N ASP A 162 1.57 -0.40 16.18
CA ASP A 162 2.68 0.53 15.97
C ASP A 162 2.29 1.93 16.41
N CYS A 163 3.26 2.80 16.67
CA CYS A 163 3.02 4.19 17.00
C CYS A 163 3.94 5.10 16.19
N LEU A 164 3.50 6.33 15.97
CA LEU A 164 4.35 7.35 15.37
C LEU A 164 5.20 8.04 16.43
N VAL A 165 6.44 8.33 16.05
CA VAL A 165 7.43 9.01 16.88
C VAL A 165 8.09 10.13 16.09
N LEU A 166 8.61 11.13 16.77
CA LEU A 166 9.52 12.09 16.15
C LEU A 166 10.90 11.45 16.04
N ALA A 167 11.35 11.25 14.82
CA ALA A 167 12.69 10.74 14.51
C ALA A 167 13.65 11.91 14.29
N VAL A 168 14.77 11.91 15.01
CA VAL A 168 15.80 12.94 14.97
C VAL A 168 17.20 12.32 14.93
N ALA A 169 18.22 13.11 14.54
CA ALA A 169 19.61 12.68 14.66
C ALA A 169 19.98 12.45 16.15
N PRO A 170 20.91 11.54 16.48
CA PRO A 170 21.32 11.27 17.86
C PRO A 170 21.87 12.49 18.61
N GLU A 171 22.56 13.37 17.89
CA GLU A 171 23.14 14.62 18.40
C GLU A 171 22.16 15.81 18.42
N HIS A 172 20.94 15.63 17.93
CA HIS A 172 19.95 16.70 17.84
C HIS A 172 19.59 17.24 19.23
N PRO A 173 19.46 18.57 19.45
CA PRO A 173 19.18 19.15 20.76
C PRO A 173 17.92 18.61 21.44
N LEU A 174 16.92 18.21 20.68
CA LEU A 174 15.68 17.62 21.21
C LEU A 174 15.90 16.28 21.93
N THR A 175 17.01 15.57 21.70
CA THR A 175 17.33 14.31 22.42
C THR A 175 17.60 14.51 23.91
N ARG A 176 17.83 15.75 24.34
CA ARG A 176 17.96 16.11 25.75
C ARG A 176 16.61 16.20 26.48
N LYS A 177 15.51 16.14 25.74
CA LYS A 177 14.13 16.12 26.25
C LYS A 177 13.59 14.71 26.28
N ASN A 178 12.85 14.36 27.32
CA ASN A 178 12.14 13.07 27.37
C ASN A 178 10.90 13.05 26.48
N VAL A 179 10.28 14.22 26.28
CA VAL A 179 9.07 14.43 25.48
C VAL A 179 9.23 15.74 24.71
N VAL A 180 8.83 15.74 23.45
CA VAL A 180 8.88 16.93 22.57
C VAL A 180 7.50 17.58 22.55
N THR A 181 7.46 18.89 22.78
CA THR A 181 6.22 19.66 22.65
C THR A 181 5.96 20.03 21.18
N ILE A 182 4.71 20.36 20.85
CA ILE A 182 4.37 20.88 19.52
C ILE A 182 5.11 22.18 19.22
N ASN A 183 5.29 23.04 20.21
CA ASN A 183 6.04 24.28 20.04
C ASN A 183 7.53 24.06 19.77
N ASP A 184 8.10 22.94 20.22
CA ASP A 184 9.44 22.54 19.82
C ASP A 184 9.44 22.08 18.36
N LEU A 185 8.48 21.24 17.98
CA LEU A 185 8.39 20.69 16.63
C LEU A 185 8.14 21.78 15.57
N LYS A 186 7.36 22.82 15.88
CA LYS A 186 7.13 23.98 14.99
C LYS A 186 8.41 24.74 14.62
N LYS A 187 9.46 24.66 15.44
CA LYS A 187 10.76 25.32 15.21
C LYS A 187 11.68 24.51 14.32
N GLU A 188 11.36 23.23 14.09
CA GLU A 188 12.22 22.31 13.38
C GLU A 188 11.93 22.28 11.86
N ARG A 189 12.93 21.90 11.08
CA ARG A 189 12.76 21.61 9.65
C ARG A 189 12.14 20.24 9.48
N LEU A 190 10.85 20.20 9.15
CA LEU A 190 10.08 18.98 9.08
C LEU A 190 10.17 18.36 7.69
N ILE A 191 10.50 17.08 7.63
CA ILE A 191 10.43 16.24 6.44
C ILE A 191 9.18 15.36 6.57
N LEU A 192 8.24 15.48 5.65
CA LEU A 192 7.00 14.71 5.66
C LEU A 192 6.97 13.60 4.61
N ARG A 193 6.12 12.63 4.85
CA ARG A 193 5.68 11.69 3.82
C ARG A 193 4.72 12.41 2.86
N LEU A 194 4.53 11.86 1.65
CA LEU A 194 3.55 12.37 0.69
C LEU A 194 2.10 12.27 1.22
N PRO A 195 1.15 13.05 0.69
CA PRO A 195 -0.25 13.12 1.18
C PRO A 195 -0.98 11.79 1.28
N ASP A 196 -0.69 10.83 0.38
CA ASP A 196 -1.36 9.52 0.38
C ASP A 196 -0.80 8.53 1.42
N SER A 197 0.19 8.95 2.20
CA SER A 197 0.79 8.12 3.24
C SER A 197 -0.08 8.07 4.50
N GLY A 198 -0.46 6.86 4.94
CA GLY A 198 -1.17 6.66 6.20
C GLY A 198 -0.43 7.22 7.42
N THR A 199 0.91 7.29 7.40
CA THR A 199 1.72 7.93 8.45
C THR A 199 1.46 9.44 8.50
N ARG A 200 1.50 10.13 7.33
CA ARG A 200 1.19 11.57 7.26
C ARG A 200 -0.25 11.84 7.67
N ASN A 201 -1.20 11.06 7.16
CA ASN A 201 -2.62 11.25 7.44
C ASN A 201 -2.92 11.11 8.93
N LEU A 202 -2.32 10.12 9.61
CA LEU A 202 -2.47 9.96 11.06
C LEU A 202 -1.87 11.15 11.83
N PHE A 203 -0.72 11.66 11.43
CA PHE A 203 -0.12 12.84 12.04
C PHE A 203 -0.99 14.08 11.84
N ILE A 204 -1.45 14.33 10.60
CA ILE A 204 -2.30 15.49 10.29
C ILE A 204 -3.64 15.42 11.04
N SER A 205 -4.33 14.28 11.02
CA SER A 205 -5.59 14.12 11.74
C SER A 205 -5.41 14.30 13.26
N SER A 206 -4.25 13.91 13.80
CA SER A 206 -3.91 14.16 15.20
C SER A 206 -3.68 15.65 15.49
N LEU A 207 -3.09 16.42 14.55
CA LEU A 207 -2.98 17.88 14.66
C LEU A 207 -4.35 18.55 14.63
N GLU A 208 -5.19 18.18 13.66
CA GLU A 208 -6.53 18.71 13.47
C GLU A 208 -7.43 18.44 14.68
N SER A 209 -7.30 17.29 15.33
CA SER A 209 -8.03 16.98 16.57
C SER A 209 -7.71 17.92 17.74
N GLN A 210 -6.58 18.62 17.64
CA GLN A 210 -6.14 19.64 18.60
C GLN A 210 -6.26 21.08 18.03
N ASN A 211 -7.05 21.27 16.97
CA ASN A 211 -7.25 22.56 16.29
C ASN A 211 -5.95 23.17 15.74
N MET A 212 -5.02 22.34 15.29
CA MET A 212 -3.76 22.75 14.65
C MET A 212 -3.71 22.35 13.19
N SER A 213 -2.98 23.11 12.39
CA SER A 213 -2.78 22.84 10.96
C SER A 213 -1.32 22.51 10.66
N ILE A 214 -1.08 21.68 9.66
CA ILE A 214 0.27 21.41 9.14
C ILE A 214 0.94 22.67 8.59
N SER A 215 0.16 23.68 8.17
CA SER A 215 0.67 24.98 7.74
C SER A 215 1.36 25.78 8.84
N ASP A 216 1.17 25.41 10.12
CA ASP A 216 1.84 26.02 11.26
C ASP A 216 3.30 25.53 11.43
N PHE A 217 3.73 24.55 10.63
CA PHE A 217 5.03 23.91 10.74
C PHE A 217 5.93 24.27 9.55
N ASN A 218 7.24 24.25 9.80
CA ASN A 218 8.23 24.48 8.74
C ASN A 218 8.48 23.18 7.95
N VAL A 219 7.58 22.87 7.02
CA VAL A 219 7.72 21.71 6.13
C VAL A 219 8.75 22.02 5.04
N MET A 220 9.94 21.46 5.18
CA MET A 220 11.06 21.69 4.27
C MET A 220 10.98 20.80 3.03
N MET A 221 10.56 19.55 3.19
CA MET A 221 10.52 18.56 2.11
C MET A 221 9.36 17.58 2.29
N GLU A 222 8.87 17.07 1.17
CA GLU A 222 7.90 15.95 1.11
C GLU A 222 8.50 14.80 0.31
N ILE A 223 8.64 13.62 0.93
CA ILE A 223 9.36 12.47 0.34
C ILE A 223 8.57 11.19 0.59
N ASN A 224 8.47 10.32 -0.43
CA ASN A 224 7.79 9.03 -0.28
C ASN A 224 8.72 7.95 0.31
N ASN A 225 9.99 7.94 -0.03
CA ASN A 225 10.93 6.89 0.37
C ASN A 225 11.40 7.07 1.81
N ILE A 226 11.05 6.11 2.70
CA ILE A 226 11.40 6.13 4.12
C ILE A 226 12.91 6.03 4.35
N ALA A 227 13.63 5.25 3.54
CA ALA A 227 15.08 5.12 3.69
C ALA A 227 15.77 6.46 3.41
N THR A 228 15.33 7.20 2.40
CA THR A 228 15.84 8.55 2.12
C THR A 228 15.55 9.50 3.28
N ILE A 229 14.35 9.47 3.85
CA ILE A 229 14.00 10.29 5.03
C ILE A 229 14.95 9.97 6.19
N LYS A 230 15.16 8.67 6.51
CA LYS A 230 16.09 8.26 7.58
C LYS A 230 17.52 8.69 7.31
N ASP A 231 17.98 8.69 6.05
CA ASP A 231 19.31 9.17 5.68
C ASP A 231 19.48 10.67 5.91
N LEU A 232 18.46 11.47 5.60
CA LEU A 232 18.46 12.91 5.87
C LEU A 232 18.45 13.20 7.37
N ILE A 233 17.66 12.47 8.15
CA ILE A 233 17.62 12.57 9.61
C ILE A 233 19.01 12.28 10.19
N ARG A 234 19.65 11.16 9.79
CA ARG A 234 20.99 10.78 10.27
C ARG A 234 22.06 11.83 10.01
N ARG A 235 21.88 12.64 8.97
CA ARG A 235 22.78 13.75 8.61
C ARG A 235 22.38 15.08 9.28
N ASN A 236 21.41 15.05 10.20
CA ASN A 236 20.86 16.21 10.90
C ASN A 236 20.36 17.32 9.95
N LEU A 237 19.79 16.92 8.79
CA LEU A 237 19.25 17.84 7.78
C LEU A 237 17.79 18.21 8.03
N GLY A 238 17.12 17.52 8.94
CA GLY A 238 15.74 17.76 9.35
C GLY A 238 15.25 16.66 10.28
N VAL A 239 14.01 16.78 10.73
CA VAL A 239 13.31 15.81 11.58
C VAL A 239 12.06 15.28 10.87
N SER A 240 11.55 14.12 11.27
CA SER A 240 10.34 13.55 10.64
C SER A 240 9.49 12.79 11.65
N VAL A 241 8.18 12.79 11.44
CA VAL A 241 7.25 11.91 12.15
C VAL A 241 7.13 10.62 11.38
N LEU A 242 7.64 9.53 11.94
CA LEU A 242 7.69 8.21 11.32
C LEU A 242 7.08 7.15 12.24
N ALA A 243 6.70 6.02 11.66
CA ALA A 243 6.35 4.84 12.40
C ALA A 243 7.57 4.29 13.14
N ARG A 244 7.44 4.01 14.43
CA ARG A 244 8.56 3.51 15.25
C ARG A 244 9.13 2.21 14.70
N SER A 245 8.26 1.34 14.18
CA SER A 245 8.65 0.06 13.57
C SER A 245 9.64 0.24 12.40
N THR A 246 9.54 1.32 11.63
CA THR A 246 10.45 1.59 10.49
C THR A 246 11.83 2.09 10.90
N CYS A 247 11.99 2.47 12.16
CA CYS A 247 13.24 3.02 12.71
C CYS A 247 14.01 2.03 13.59
N LEU A 248 13.51 0.81 13.82
CA LEU A 248 14.07 -0.12 14.81
C LEU A 248 15.57 -0.41 14.62
N ASP A 249 16.00 -0.61 13.39
CA ASP A 249 17.40 -0.85 13.07
C ASP A 249 18.30 0.34 13.39
N GLU A 250 17.85 1.53 13.04
CA GLU A 250 18.58 2.78 13.31
C GLU A 250 18.60 3.10 14.80
N LEU A 251 17.51 2.80 15.51
CA LEU A 251 17.43 2.97 16.97
C LEU A 251 18.41 2.05 17.69
N LYS A 252 18.47 0.76 17.32
CA LYS A 252 19.43 -0.21 17.87
C LYS A 252 20.87 0.20 17.61
N LYS A 253 21.15 0.67 16.40
CA LYS A 253 22.49 1.12 15.98
C LYS A 253 22.81 2.55 16.47
N LYS A 254 21.91 3.17 17.25
CA LYS A 254 22.01 4.56 17.73
C LYS A 254 22.29 5.58 16.63
N LYS A 255 21.74 5.34 15.43
CA LYS A 255 21.87 6.22 14.26
C LYS A 255 20.73 7.23 14.14
N ILE A 256 19.63 6.99 14.86
CA ILE A 256 18.47 7.87 14.97
C ILE A 256 17.99 7.77 16.42
N ALA A 257 17.44 8.85 16.97
CA ALA A 257 16.69 8.85 18.20
C ALA A 257 15.20 9.01 17.90
N ALA A 258 14.35 8.36 18.70
CA ALA A 258 12.89 8.43 18.58
C ALA A 258 12.33 9.06 19.87
N LEU A 259 11.60 10.15 19.73
CA LEU A 259 11.05 10.93 20.82
C LEU A 259 9.51 10.92 20.74
N PRO A 260 8.81 10.73 21.87
CA PRO A 260 7.36 10.89 21.90
C PRO A 260 7.00 12.38 21.77
N ILE A 261 5.87 12.65 21.12
CA ILE A 261 5.30 13.99 21.03
C ILE A 261 4.22 14.12 22.10
N GLU A 262 4.29 15.19 22.88
CA GLU A 262 3.39 15.46 24.00
C GLU A 262 1.92 15.55 23.53
N HIS A 263 1.02 14.91 24.27
CA HIS A 263 -0.43 14.84 23.99
C HIS A 263 -0.84 14.19 22.66
N PHE A 264 0.09 13.49 21.98
CA PHE A 264 -0.21 12.76 20.76
C PHE A 264 -0.09 11.23 20.98
N SER A 265 -1.24 10.56 21.02
CA SER A 265 -1.29 9.09 20.97
C SER A 265 -1.55 8.66 19.53
N MET A 266 -0.51 8.58 18.73
CA MET A 266 -0.59 8.18 17.34
C MET A 266 -0.33 6.68 17.18
N ALA A 267 -1.06 5.88 17.95
CA ALA A 267 -1.04 4.41 17.84
C ALA A 267 -2.00 3.95 16.74
N ARG A 268 -1.63 2.87 16.06
CA ARG A 268 -2.45 2.24 15.02
C ARG A 268 -2.16 0.74 14.96
N GLU A 269 -3.14 -0.02 14.52
CA GLU A 269 -2.98 -1.43 14.25
C GLU A 269 -2.21 -1.65 12.95
N ILE A 270 -1.50 -2.78 12.87
CA ILE A 270 -1.00 -3.37 11.63
C ILE A 270 -1.84 -4.60 11.39
N ASN A 271 -2.50 -4.66 10.25
CA ASN A 271 -3.46 -5.71 9.93
C ASN A 271 -3.08 -6.46 8.66
N ILE A 272 -3.27 -7.79 8.67
CA ILE A 272 -3.42 -8.57 7.44
C ILE A 272 -4.87 -8.42 7.00
N VAL A 273 -5.08 -7.97 5.77
CA VAL A 273 -6.40 -7.74 5.19
C VAL A 273 -6.61 -8.68 4.01
N TYR A 274 -7.80 -9.25 3.93
CA TYR A 274 -8.18 -10.18 2.87
C TYR A 274 -9.68 -10.12 2.60
N LEU A 275 -10.12 -10.63 1.46
CA LEU A 275 -11.54 -10.76 1.13
C LEU A 275 -12.18 -11.88 1.95
N ARG A 276 -13.49 -11.75 2.22
CA ARG A 276 -14.27 -12.73 3.01
C ARG A 276 -14.23 -14.15 2.43
N ASP A 277 -14.16 -14.26 1.11
CA ASP A 277 -14.10 -15.50 0.34
C ASP A 277 -12.68 -16.09 0.21
N PHE A 278 -11.68 -15.50 0.89
CA PHE A 278 -10.32 -16.05 0.90
C PHE A 278 -10.29 -17.43 1.57
N GLU A 279 -9.95 -18.47 0.80
CA GLU A 279 -10.05 -19.87 1.22
C GLU A 279 -8.84 -20.36 2.04
N HIS A 280 -7.65 -19.83 1.79
CA HIS A 280 -6.40 -20.34 2.37
C HIS A 280 -6.10 -19.81 3.77
N LYS A 281 -7.06 -19.92 4.71
CA LYS A 281 -6.94 -19.37 6.09
C LYS A 281 -5.78 -19.97 6.90
N SER A 282 -5.31 -21.18 6.55
CA SER A 282 -4.14 -21.79 7.20
C SER A 282 -2.87 -20.97 6.98
N ILE A 283 -2.73 -20.34 5.80
CA ILE A 283 -1.59 -19.50 5.44
C ILE A 283 -1.49 -18.28 6.37
N LEU A 284 -2.62 -17.71 6.76
CA LEU A 284 -2.66 -16.55 7.67
C LEU A 284 -2.02 -16.89 9.01
N LYS A 285 -2.32 -18.07 9.57
CA LYS A 285 -1.73 -18.53 10.85
C LYS A 285 -0.21 -18.69 10.74
N ASP A 286 0.26 -19.23 9.63
CA ASP A 286 1.69 -19.43 9.41
C ASP A 286 2.44 -18.10 9.23
N ILE A 287 1.84 -17.12 8.50
CA ILE A 287 2.41 -15.78 8.36
C ILE A 287 2.47 -15.08 9.72
N VAL A 288 1.38 -15.13 10.52
CA VAL A 288 1.35 -14.54 11.88
C VAL A 288 2.42 -15.17 12.77
N ARG A 289 2.58 -16.50 12.72
CA ARG A 289 3.63 -17.20 13.47
C ARG A 289 5.03 -16.73 13.04
N SER A 290 5.30 -16.70 11.75
CA SER A 290 6.58 -16.24 11.21
C SER A 290 6.90 -14.80 11.63
N TYR A 291 5.86 -13.93 11.62
CA TYR A 291 5.99 -12.55 12.07
C TYR A 291 6.34 -12.47 13.57
N SER A 292 5.62 -13.20 14.42
CA SER A 292 5.88 -13.23 15.87
C SER A 292 7.29 -13.71 16.19
N GLU A 293 7.80 -14.70 15.45
CA GLU A 293 9.17 -15.21 15.63
C GLU A 293 10.25 -14.20 15.17
N VAL A 294 9.99 -13.40 14.13
CA VAL A 294 10.90 -12.32 13.69
C VAL A 294 10.87 -11.19 14.70
N LYS A 295 9.67 -10.74 15.11
CA LYS A 295 9.50 -9.65 16.07
C LYS A 295 10.15 -10.00 17.42
N GLY A 296 9.94 -11.21 17.96
CA GLY A 296 10.54 -11.66 19.22
C GLY A 296 12.07 -11.61 19.19
N LYS A 297 12.71 -11.93 18.05
CA LYS A 297 14.16 -11.77 17.87
C LYS A 297 14.57 -10.29 17.83
N ILE A 298 13.72 -9.42 17.27
CA ILE A 298 13.99 -7.99 17.20
C ILE A 298 13.89 -7.35 18.59
N GLU A 299 12.98 -7.76 19.44
CA GLU A 299 12.77 -7.20 20.79
C GLU A 299 13.73 -7.79 21.86
N SER A 300 14.27 -9.00 21.64
CA SER A 300 15.19 -9.70 22.58
C SER A 300 16.66 -9.32 22.41
N ILE A 301 17.01 -8.46 21.46
CA ILE A 301 18.34 -7.91 21.19
C ILE A 301 18.34 -6.42 21.56
#